data_453e5ee327a0bbeea9d8d2e82a6f0e0d
#
_entry.id   453e5ee327a0bbeea9d8d2e82a6f0e0d
#
_cell.length_a   1.000
_cell.length_b   1.000
_cell.length_c   1.000
_cell.angle_alpha   90.00
_cell.angle_beta   90.00
_cell.angle_gamma   90.00
#
_symmetry.space_group_name_H-M   'P 1'
#
loop_
_entity.id
_entity.type
_entity.pdbx_description
1 polymer ?
#
loop_
_entity_poly.entity_id
_entity_poly.type
_entity_poly.pdbx_seq_one_letter_code
_entity_poly.pdbx_strand_id
1 'polypeptide(L)'
;VGAALTAAGASASASTGSTSELGCTASGHAASRVGHIGGIVHAVRPHCQAHNTSDAAIGTPPLLFHGGPMMGTPKTGPVVVTPIYWNPAGHPMSATYQSIINGYLRGVAADSGKHTNVFSTLPGYFGSNGTIRYRVSFGTPVNDTGPLPTNGCTVASNDTSKIYADGSGYDACIDDGQVIAETDRVVTARGLPRDLGHIYVLFLPKHVESCFFAGSTVSGGNFCTINHHKSAAYCAYHSQAPSSAVYANMPFPIYQSNAGFTCSSDARFPTVQTPNGDADADTEVSPTSHEIMEAITDPDIATGWFDSSGFENGDECAYVFGQTQGATGAAYNQVISGGHYLTQEEFSNRDFAATGLGCLPFE
;
A
#
# COMPACT_ATOMS: atom_id res chain seq x y z
N VAL A 1 -40.72 51.51 18.26
CA VAL A 1 -39.29 51.57 18.02
C VAL A 1 -38.79 50.10 18.10
N GLY A 2 -38.75 49.43 16.93
CA GLY A 2 -38.28 48.07 16.83
C GLY A 2 -36.82 48.04 16.37
N ALA A 3 -35.96 47.34 17.10
CA ALA A 3 -34.60 47.07 16.72
C ALA A 3 -34.53 45.75 15.97
N ALA A 4 -34.11 45.79 14.70
CA ALA A 4 -33.83 44.62 13.91
C ALA A 4 -32.43 44.11 14.23
N LEU A 5 -32.32 42.86 14.71
CA LEU A 5 -31.05 42.14 14.80
C LEU A 5 -30.72 41.60 13.40
N THR A 6 -29.65 42.06 12.81
CA THR A 6 -29.04 41.45 11.63
C THR A 6 -28.14 40.33 12.09
N ALA A 7 -28.48 39.09 11.75
CA ALA A 7 -27.62 37.93 11.89
C ALA A 7 -26.54 37.98 10.80
N ALA A 8 -25.29 38.12 11.20
CA ALA A 8 -24.16 37.97 10.32
C ALA A 8 -23.94 36.43 10.06
N GLY A 9 -24.26 35.98 8.87
CA GLY A 9 -23.93 34.64 8.42
C GLY A 9 -22.41 34.52 8.19
N ALA A 10 -21.76 33.72 8.99
CA ALA A 10 -20.40 33.31 8.71
C ALA A 10 -20.43 32.30 7.53
N SER A 11 -20.01 32.75 6.37
CA SER A 11 -19.74 31.88 5.24
C SER A 11 -18.48 31.08 5.57
N ALA A 12 -18.65 29.79 5.86
CA ALA A 12 -17.54 28.85 5.84
C ALA A 12 -17.01 28.80 4.41
N SER A 13 -15.82 29.35 4.20
CA SER A 13 -15.08 29.11 2.96
C SER A 13 -14.70 27.63 2.92
N ALA A 14 -15.34 26.87 2.07
CA ALA A 14 -14.84 25.55 1.71
C ALA A 14 -13.43 25.75 1.15
N SER A 15 -12.45 25.18 1.83
CA SER A 15 -11.10 25.04 1.31
C SER A 15 -11.20 24.22 0.02
N THR A 16 -11.03 24.86 -1.11
CA THR A 16 -10.84 24.17 -2.38
C THR A 16 -9.51 23.43 -2.27
N GLY A 17 -9.57 22.13 -2.01
CA GLY A 17 -8.41 21.25 -2.06
C GLY A 17 -7.65 21.52 -3.36
N SER A 18 -6.35 21.71 -3.24
CA SER A 18 -5.49 22.12 -4.35
C SER A 18 -5.54 21.08 -5.45
N THR A 19 -6.09 21.42 -6.61
CA THR A 19 -6.09 20.61 -7.84
C THR A 19 -4.68 20.29 -8.36
N SER A 20 -3.62 20.75 -7.68
CA SER A 20 -2.22 20.49 -8.03
C SER A 20 -1.71 19.10 -7.58
N GLU A 21 -2.32 18.50 -6.56
CA GLU A 21 -1.86 17.19 -6.03
C GLU A 21 -2.32 16.01 -6.90
N LEU A 22 -3.51 16.07 -7.46
CA LEU A 22 -4.03 15.07 -8.41
C LEU A 22 -3.23 15.01 -9.73
N GLY A 23 -2.48 16.06 -10.08
CA GLY A 23 -1.58 16.06 -11.24
C GLY A 23 -0.27 15.29 -11.03
N CYS A 24 -0.01 14.81 -9.82
CA CYS A 24 1.19 14.07 -9.47
C CYS A 24 1.07 12.56 -9.73
N THR A 25 -0.12 12.02 -9.74
CA THR A 25 -0.33 10.63 -10.15
C THR A 25 -0.10 10.47 -11.65
N ALA A 26 0.50 9.37 -12.04
CA ALA A 26 0.80 9.06 -13.44
C ALA A 26 -0.44 8.98 -14.33
N SER A 27 -1.58 8.70 -13.75
CA SER A 27 -2.90 8.68 -14.38
C SER A 27 -3.83 9.58 -13.57
N GLY A 28 -4.22 10.73 -14.09
CA GLY A 28 -5.20 11.56 -13.42
C GLY A 28 -6.43 10.73 -13.03
N HIS A 29 -6.85 10.80 -11.76
CA HIS A 29 -7.97 10.05 -11.18
C HIS A 29 -7.92 8.54 -11.46
N ALA A 30 -6.83 7.88 -11.13
CA ALA A 30 -6.80 6.43 -11.13
C ALA A 30 -7.74 5.91 -10.06
N ALA A 31 -8.62 4.99 -10.43
CA ALA A 31 -9.50 4.36 -9.46
C ALA A 31 -8.66 3.53 -8.48
N SER A 32 -8.87 3.69 -7.19
CA SER A 32 -8.27 2.84 -6.16
C SER A 32 -8.83 1.41 -6.18
N ARG A 33 -9.80 1.16 -7.06
CA ARG A 33 -10.47 -0.13 -7.24
C ARG A 33 -10.66 -0.47 -8.69
N VAL A 34 -10.28 -1.69 -9.08
CA VAL A 34 -10.48 -2.23 -10.43
C VAL A 34 -10.99 -3.66 -10.35
N GLY A 35 -12.26 -3.87 -10.62
CA GLY A 35 -12.89 -5.19 -10.52
C GLY A 35 -12.89 -5.68 -9.07
N HIS A 36 -12.15 -6.76 -8.78
CA HIS A 36 -11.98 -7.34 -7.44
C HIS A 36 -10.67 -6.93 -6.75
N ILE A 37 -9.96 -5.95 -7.30
CA ILE A 37 -8.71 -5.42 -6.76
C ILE A 37 -9.02 -4.10 -6.06
N GLY A 38 -8.58 -3.92 -4.84
CA GLY A 38 -8.71 -2.72 -4.03
C GLY A 38 -7.38 -2.25 -3.47
N GLY A 39 -7.39 -1.09 -2.79
CA GLY A 39 -6.21 -0.57 -2.12
C GLY A 39 -5.03 -0.42 -3.07
N ILE A 40 -5.18 0.35 -4.14
CA ILE A 40 -4.13 0.41 -5.16
C ILE A 40 -3.15 1.52 -4.83
N VAL A 41 -1.98 1.20 -4.33
CA VAL A 41 -0.86 2.16 -4.20
C VAL A 41 -0.39 2.59 -5.57
N HIS A 42 -0.72 3.81 -5.97
CA HIS A 42 -0.30 4.35 -7.25
C HIS A 42 1.16 4.83 -7.21
N ALA A 43 1.94 4.51 -8.25
CA ALA A 43 3.23 5.13 -8.45
C ALA A 43 3.06 6.61 -8.86
N VAL A 44 3.95 7.46 -8.37
CA VAL A 44 3.91 8.91 -8.60
C VAL A 44 5.20 9.39 -9.30
N ARG A 45 5.23 10.65 -9.73
CA ARG A 45 6.47 11.25 -10.22
C ARG A 45 7.40 11.58 -9.06
N PRO A 46 8.72 11.37 -9.19
CA PRO A 46 9.69 11.81 -8.20
C PRO A 46 9.52 13.31 -7.89
N HIS A 47 9.68 13.68 -6.63
CA HIS A 47 9.58 15.06 -6.12
C HIS A 47 8.25 15.77 -6.42
N CYS A 48 7.22 15.05 -6.80
CA CYS A 48 5.94 15.64 -7.13
C CYS A 48 5.25 16.26 -5.92
N GLN A 49 5.49 15.73 -4.76
CA GLN A 49 4.91 16.18 -3.50
C GLN A 49 5.95 16.84 -2.56
N ALA A 50 7.09 17.27 -3.10
CA ALA A 50 8.27 17.72 -2.34
C ALA A 50 8.02 18.89 -1.35
N HIS A 51 6.86 19.52 -1.37
CA HIS A 51 6.58 20.71 -0.56
C HIS A 51 5.36 20.56 0.37
N ASN A 52 4.69 19.40 0.38
CA ASN A 52 3.55 19.23 1.27
C ASN A 52 4.00 18.57 2.58
N THR A 53 4.18 19.38 3.62
CA THR A 53 4.49 18.94 5.00
C THR A 53 3.21 18.81 5.82
N SER A 54 2.02 18.93 5.20
CA SER A 54 0.76 18.78 5.91
C SER A 54 0.37 17.30 5.98
N ASP A 55 -0.15 16.89 7.11
CA ASP A 55 -0.73 15.58 7.35
C ASP A 55 -2.18 15.51 6.81
N ALA A 56 -2.45 16.25 5.73
CA ALA A 56 -3.76 16.32 5.09
C ALA A 56 -3.98 15.13 4.17
N ALA A 57 -5.15 14.53 4.27
CA ALA A 57 -5.62 13.50 3.35
C ALA A 57 -5.66 14.01 1.90
N ILE A 58 -5.39 13.12 0.95
CA ILE A 58 -5.31 13.44 -0.48
C ILE A 58 -6.54 13.04 -1.28
N GLY A 59 -7.40 12.17 -0.73
CA GLY A 59 -8.64 11.68 -1.36
C GLY A 59 -9.83 12.62 -1.14
N THR A 60 -10.98 12.03 -0.91
CA THR A 60 -12.25 12.72 -0.66
C THR A 60 -12.87 12.34 0.71
N PRO A 61 -12.11 12.50 1.82
CA PRO A 61 -12.54 12.07 3.14
C PRO A 61 -13.86 12.72 3.57
N PRO A 62 -14.59 12.16 4.54
CA PRO A 62 -14.16 11.02 5.38
C PRO A 62 -14.37 9.67 4.70
N LEU A 63 -13.69 8.63 5.22
CA LEU A 63 -14.00 7.26 4.87
C LEU A 63 -15.38 6.88 5.39
N LEU A 64 -16.13 6.13 4.58
CA LEU A 64 -17.47 5.66 4.89
C LEU A 64 -17.47 4.13 5.05
N PHE A 65 -18.27 3.63 5.99
CA PHE A 65 -18.44 2.20 6.17
C PHE A 65 -19.49 1.64 5.21
N HIS A 66 -19.08 0.75 4.32
CA HIS A 66 -19.91 0.12 3.29
C HIS A 66 -20.42 -1.27 3.69
N GLY A 67 -20.27 -1.66 4.96
CA GLY A 67 -20.72 -2.94 5.47
C GLY A 67 -19.61 -3.98 5.56
N GLY A 68 -19.99 -5.25 5.78
CA GLY A 68 -19.06 -6.36 5.81
C GLY A 68 -18.33 -6.58 7.13
N PRO A 69 -17.68 -7.74 7.27
CA PRO A 69 -16.83 -8.06 8.40
C PRO A 69 -15.40 -7.57 8.17
N MET A 70 -14.73 -7.13 9.25
CA MET A 70 -13.33 -6.68 9.24
C MET A 70 -12.41 -7.72 9.86
N MET A 71 -11.11 -7.60 9.58
CA MET A 71 -10.07 -8.37 10.26
C MET A 71 -9.72 -7.77 11.63
N GLY A 72 -9.01 -8.50 12.48
CA GLY A 72 -8.52 -8.00 13.77
C GLY A 72 -9.60 -7.71 14.81
N THR A 73 -10.85 -8.10 14.59
CA THR A 73 -11.95 -7.92 15.54
C THR A 73 -11.92 -8.99 16.64
N PRO A 74 -12.70 -8.83 17.74
CA PRO A 74 -12.82 -9.89 18.74
C PRO A 74 -13.30 -11.24 18.20
N LYS A 75 -14.00 -11.25 17.07
CA LYS A 75 -14.52 -12.49 16.46
C LYS A 75 -13.50 -13.18 15.56
N THR A 76 -12.63 -12.43 14.89
CA THR A 76 -11.61 -12.96 14.00
C THR A 76 -10.26 -13.21 14.69
N GLY A 77 -10.06 -12.61 15.87
CA GLY A 77 -8.78 -12.70 16.59
C GLY A 77 -7.68 -11.80 16.04
N PRO A 78 -6.42 -12.05 16.42
CA PRO A 78 -5.27 -11.35 15.85
C PRO A 78 -5.16 -11.61 14.35
N VAL A 79 -4.64 -10.62 13.61
CA VAL A 79 -4.33 -10.78 12.18
C VAL A 79 -2.94 -11.39 12.04
N VAL A 80 -2.85 -12.55 11.46
CA VAL A 80 -1.57 -13.22 11.14
C VAL A 80 -1.13 -12.76 9.76
N VAL A 81 -0.03 -12.02 9.69
CA VAL A 81 0.58 -11.57 8.44
C VAL A 81 1.68 -12.54 8.02
N THR A 82 1.50 -13.23 6.92
CA THR A 82 2.44 -14.23 6.41
C THR A 82 3.09 -13.74 5.12
N PRO A 83 4.38 -13.33 5.14
CA PRO A 83 5.11 -12.99 3.93
C PRO A 83 5.42 -14.25 3.11
N ILE A 84 5.16 -14.17 1.82
CA ILE A 84 5.50 -15.17 0.81
C ILE A 84 6.47 -14.51 -0.16
N TYR A 85 7.72 -14.95 -0.18
CA TYR A 85 8.73 -14.49 -1.13
C TYR A 85 8.77 -15.45 -2.30
N TRP A 86 8.25 -15.02 -3.45
CA TRP A 86 8.37 -15.80 -4.67
C TRP A 86 9.77 -15.60 -5.23
N ASN A 87 10.61 -16.62 -5.09
CA ASN A 87 12.06 -16.56 -5.27
C ASN A 87 12.53 -17.66 -6.25
N PRO A 88 12.05 -17.65 -7.51
CA PRO A 88 12.35 -18.67 -8.48
C PRO A 88 13.82 -18.64 -8.94
N ALA A 89 14.32 -19.72 -9.47
CA ALA A 89 15.64 -19.75 -10.10
C ALA A 89 15.70 -18.71 -11.25
N GLY A 90 16.73 -17.87 -11.25
CA GLY A 90 16.90 -16.78 -12.21
C GLY A 90 16.45 -15.41 -11.70
N HIS A 91 15.57 -15.36 -10.70
CA HIS A 91 15.08 -14.10 -10.08
C HIS A 91 15.25 -14.15 -8.55
N PRO A 92 16.48 -14.21 -8.02
CA PRO A 92 16.71 -14.34 -6.59
C PRO A 92 16.43 -13.02 -5.85
N MET A 93 15.71 -13.12 -4.73
CA MET A 93 15.56 -12.03 -3.77
C MET A 93 16.70 -12.05 -2.76
N SER A 94 17.26 -10.88 -2.45
CA SER A 94 18.34 -10.80 -1.47
C SER A 94 17.88 -11.20 -0.05
N ALA A 95 18.78 -11.82 0.71
CA ALA A 95 18.50 -12.15 2.11
C ALA A 95 18.34 -10.88 2.97
N THR A 96 19.02 -9.79 2.62
CA THR A 96 18.91 -8.49 3.29
C THR A 96 17.50 -7.92 3.10
N TYR A 97 16.99 -7.89 1.85
CA TYR A 97 15.62 -7.47 1.53
C TYR A 97 14.60 -8.21 2.40
N GLN A 98 14.63 -9.54 2.38
CA GLN A 98 13.72 -10.36 3.19
C GLN A 98 13.88 -10.11 4.69
N SER A 99 15.12 -9.88 5.16
CA SER A 99 15.41 -9.65 6.58
C SER A 99 14.83 -8.34 7.08
N ILE A 100 14.92 -7.27 6.30
CA ILE A 100 14.39 -5.94 6.67
C ILE A 100 12.87 -5.97 6.72
N ILE A 101 12.20 -6.53 5.70
CA ILE A 101 10.74 -6.67 5.67
C ILE A 101 10.26 -7.55 6.83
N ASN A 102 10.91 -8.67 7.06
CA ASN A 102 10.59 -9.54 8.20
C ASN A 102 10.84 -8.85 9.55
N GLY A 103 11.86 -7.99 9.63
CA GLY A 103 12.14 -7.16 10.81
C GLY A 103 11.01 -6.19 11.10
N TYR A 104 10.54 -5.49 10.06
CA TYR A 104 9.38 -4.60 10.13
C TYR A 104 8.13 -5.33 10.65
N LEU A 105 7.74 -6.41 9.99
CA LEU A 105 6.53 -7.17 10.35
C LEU A 105 6.60 -7.79 11.75
N ARG A 106 7.77 -8.28 12.19
CA ARG A 106 7.98 -8.73 13.57
C ARG A 106 7.86 -7.58 14.56
N GLY A 107 8.37 -6.40 14.20
CA GLY A 107 8.26 -5.19 15.01
C GLY A 107 6.81 -4.78 15.19
N VAL A 108 6.04 -4.71 14.11
CA VAL A 108 4.60 -4.42 14.13
C VAL A 108 3.86 -5.42 15.03
N ALA A 109 4.17 -6.71 14.93
CA ALA A 109 3.58 -7.73 15.77
C ALA A 109 3.94 -7.55 17.27
N ALA A 110 5.20 -7.23 17.56
CA ALA A 110 5.69 -7.02 18.94
C ALA A 110 5.14 -5.74 19.57
N ASP A 111 4.77 -4.77 18.74
CA ASP A 111 4.18 -3.49 19.19
C ASP A 111 2.63 -3.51 19.17
N SER A 112 2.01 -4.66 18.93
CA SER A 112 0.54 -4.81 18.97
C SER A 112 -0.08 -4.21 20.22
N GLY A 113 -1.05 -3.31 20.01
CA GLY A 113 -1.77 -2.59 21.07
C GLY A 113 -1.02 -1.40 21.66
N LYS A 114 0.18 -1.07 21.18
CA LYS A 114 0.87 0.18 21.52
C LYS A 114 0.38 1.32 20.61
N HIS A 115 0.65 2.57 21.04
CA HIS A 115 0.36 3.79 20.30
C HIS A 115 1.67 4.40 19.77
N THR A 116 2.42 3.64 18.98
CA THR A 116 3.80 4.00 18.57
C THR A 116 4.05 3.87 17.07
N ASN A 117 3.06 3.44 16.31
CA ASN A 117 3.15 3.28 14.86
C ASN A 117 1.77 3.38 14.21
N VAL A 118 1.73 3.44 12.90
CA VAL A 118 0.52 3.67 12.09
C VAL A 118 -0.60 2.67 12.38
N PHE A 119 -0.30 1.42 12.76
CA PHE A 119 -1.31 0.41 13.08
C PHE A 119 -2.17 0.77 14.29
N SER A 120 -1.77 1.75 15.09
CA SER A 120 -2.58 2.24 16.22
C SER A 120 -3.83 3.02 15.79
N THR A 121 -3.97 3.40 14.51
CA THR A 121 -5.19 4.00 13.96
C THR A 121 -6.31 2.96 13.74
N LEU A 122 -5.99 1.66 13.64
CA LEU A 122 -6.95 0.57 13.41
C LEU A 122 -8.16 0.55 14.37
N PRO A 123 -8.03 0.84 15.69
CA PRO A 123 -9.18 0.89 16.57
C PRO A 123 -10.22 1.98 16.24
N GLY A 124 -9.91 2.91 15.36
CA GLY A 124 -10.86 3.87 14.81
C GLY A 124 -11.89 3.26 13.86
N TYR A 125 -11.69 2.01 13.41
CA TYR A 125 -12.53 1.31 12.44
C TYR A 125 -13.29 0.14 13.08
N PHE A 126 -14.43 -0.21 12.46
CA PHE A 126 -15.28 -1.32 12.89
C PHE A 126 -15.89 -2.04 11.69
N GLY A 127 -16.36 -3.26 11.91
CA GLY A 127 -17.12 -4.03 10.95
C GLY A 127 -18.40 -4.60 11.56
N SER A 128 -19.17 -5.33 10.76
CA SER A 128 -20.37 -6.07 11.22
C SER A 128 -20.04 -7.12 12.31
N ASN A 129 -18.76 -7.46 12.43
CA ASN A 129 -18.25 -8.44 13.40
C ASN A 129 -17.54 -7.79 14.61
N GLY A 130 -17.53 -6.45 14.72
CA GLY A 130 -17.02 -5.70 15.88
C GLY A 130 -15.97 -4.66 15.53
N THR A 131 -15.48 -3.95 16.56
CA THR A 131 -14.40 -2.96 16.42
C THR A 131 -13.05 -3.66 16.21
N ILE A 132 -12.25 -3.14 15.27
CA ILE A 132 -10.90 -3.62 15.02
C ILE A 132 -10.01 -3.31 16.24
N ARG A 133 -9.04 -4.17 16.48
CA ARG A 133 -8.00 -3.98 17.48
C ARG A 133 -6.64 -4.06 16.79
N TYR A 134 -5.73 -3.20 17.19
CA TYR A 134 -4.34 -3.38 16.78
C TYR A 134 -3.78 -4.66 17.46
N ARG A 135 -3.93 -5.79 16.78
CA ARG A 135 -3.43 -7.11 17.18
C ARG A 135 -2.94 -7.84 15.93
N VAL A 136 -1.66 -7.68 15.65
CA VAL A 136 -0.98 -8.33 14.54
C VAL A 136 -0.07 -9.43 15.08
N SER A 137 0.03 -10.51 14.36
CA SER A 137 0.96 -11.61 14.62
C SER A 137 1.79 -11.85 13.37
N PHE A 138 3.07 -12.10 13.53
CA PHE A 138 3.97 -12.43 12.43
C PHE A 138 3.88 -13.92 12.11
N GLY A 139 3.41 -14.25 10.92
CA GLY A 139 3.39 -15.61 10.38
C GLY A 139 4.79 -16.10 9.98
N THR A 140 4.94 -17.40 9.82
CA THR A 140 6.21 -17.97 9.36
C THR A 140 6.45 -17.59 7.90
N PRO A 141 7.53 -16.87 7.57
CA PRO A 141 7.82 -16.52 6.18
C PRO A 141 7.98 -17.75 5.29
N VAL A 142 7.45 -17.68 4.08
CA VAL A 142 7.61 -18.72 3.07
C VAL A 142 8.55 -18.21 1.99
N ASN A 143 9.64 -18.91 1.76
CA ASN A 143 10.48 -18.72 0.59
C ASN A 143 10.05 -19.76 -0.45
N ASP A 144 9.33 -19.31 -1.49
CA ASP A 144 8.86 -20.19 -2.56
C ASP A 144 9.79 -20.11 -3.76
N THR A 145 10.26 -21.27 -4.20
CA THR A 145 11.17 -21.40 -5.34
C THR A 145 10.49 -21.96 -6.59
N GLY A 146 9.15 -22.00 -6.59
CA GLY A 146 8.35 -22.40 -7.74
C GLY A 146 8.64 -21.53 -8.95
N PRO A 147 8.63 -22.09 -10.17
CA PRO A 147 8.91 -21.31 -11.38
C PRO A 147 7.82 -20.28 -11.65
N LEU A 148 8.20 -19.15 -12.28
CA LEU A 148 7.21 -18.20 -12.80
C LEU A 148 6.40 -18.84 -13.93
N PRO A 149 5.09 -18.56 -14.03
CA PRO A 149 4.29 -18.96 -15.17
C PRO A 149 4.72 -18.19 -16.42
N THR A 150 4.49 -18.78 -17.60
CA THR A 150 4.93 -18.22 -18.89
C THR A 150 3.79 -17.76 -19.79
N ASN A 151 2.56 -17.79 -19.30
CA ASN A 151 1.33 -17.59 -20.09
C ASN A 151 0.36 -16.53 -19.53
N GLY A 152 0.81 -15.61 -18.70
CA GLY A 152 -0.02 -14.53 -18.17
C GLY A 152 -0.10 -13.34 -19.11
N CYS A 153 0.63 -12.32 -18.78
CA CYS A 153 0.80 -11.13 -19.60
C CYS A 153 2.12 -11.16 -20.39
N THR A 154 2.36 -10.14 -21.20
CA THR A 154 3.56 -10.02 -22.00
C THR A 154 4.25 -8.72 -21.70
N VAL A 155 5.53 -8.76 -21.37
CA VAL A 155 6.36 -7.57 -21.19
C VAL A 155 6.40 -6.78 -22.51
N ALA A 156 6.08 -5.50 -22.44
CA ALA A 156 6.18 -4.64 -23.60
C ALA A 156 7.66 -4.38 -23.96
N SER A 157 7.97 -4.21 -25.24
CA SER A 157 9.35 -4.10 -25.72
C SER A 157 10.11 -2.90 -25.14
N ASN A 158 9.41 -1.85 -24.74
CA ASN A 158 9.99 -0.66 -24.09
C ASN A 158 10.09 -0.78 -22.58
N ASP A 159 9.59 -1.86 -21.97
CA ASP A 159 9.65 -2.13 -20.53
C ASP A 159 10.77 -3.12 -20.18
N THR A 160 11.53 -3.59 -21.17
CA THR A 160 12.69 -4.47 -20.98
C THR A 160 13.97 -3.76 -20.51
N SER A 161 13.92 -2.44 -20.33
CA SER A 161 15.03 -1.62 -19.82
C SER A 161 14.52 -0.33 -19.20
N LYS A 162 15.37 0.34 -18.39
CA LYS A 162 15.11 1.67 -17.82
C LYS A 162 13.96 1.74 -16.81
N ILE A 163 13.55 0.60 -16.27
CA ILE A 163 12.54 0.54 -15.21
C ILE A 163 13.20 0.79 -13.86
N TYR A 164 14.29 0.10 -13.62
CA TYR A 164 15.03 0.20 -12.36
C TYR A 164 16.18 1.22 -12.44
N ALA A 165 16.65 1.68 -11.28
CA ALA A 165 17.74 2.64 -11.17
C ALA A 165 19.04 2.21 -11.86
N ASP A 166 19.29 0.90 -11.95
CA ASP A 166 20.43 0.29 -12.64
C ASP A 166 20.28 0.25 -14.18
N GLY A 167 19.17 0.74 -14.70
CA GLY A 167 18.87 0.73 -16.14
C GLY A 167 18.27 -0.58 -16.66
N SER A 168 18.10 -1.58 -15.82
CA SER A 168 17.42 -2.83 -16.20
C SER A 168 15.89 -2.65 -16.26
N GLY A 169 15.19 -3.64 -16.79
CA GLY A 169 13.73 -3.67 -16.89
C GLY A 169 13.18 -5.05 -16.62
N TYR A 170 12.01 -5.32 -17.15
CA TYR A 170 11.30 -6.57 -16.99
C TYR A 170 11.72 -7.60 -18.04
N ASP A 171 11.73 -8.87 -17.67
CA ASP A 171 11.94 -10.03 -18.55
C ASP A 171 10.87 -11.12 -18.38
N ALA A 172 10.02 -10.97 -17.36
CA ALA A 172 8.85 -11.81 -17.11
C ALA A 172 7.63 -10.91 -16.77
N CYS A 173 6.43 -11.46 -16.99
CA CYS A 173 5.17 -10.77 -16.67
C CYS A 173 4.17 -11.77 -16.09
N ILE A 174 3.51 -11.39 -15.01
CA ILE A 174 2.42 -12.14 -14.38
C ILE A 174 1.17 -11.29 -14.26
N ASP A 175 0.01 -11.94 -14.32
CA ASP A 175 -1.28 -11.30 -14.07
C ASP A 175 -1.82 -11.65 -12.67
N ASP A 176 -2.88 -10.94 -12.24
CA ASP A 176 -3.48 -11.15 -10.93
C ASP A 176 -4.03 -12.58 -10.74
N GLY A 177 -4.54 -13.21 -11.80
CA GLY A 177 -4.95 -14.60 -11.73
C GLY A 177 -3.80 -15.54 -11.36
N GLN A 178 -2.58 -15.22 -11.78
CA GLN A 178 -1.36 -15.95 -11.43
C GLN A 178 -0.87 -15.61 -10.02
N VAL A 179 -1.03 -14.36 -9.57
CA VAL A 179 -0.80 -13.96 -8.17
C VAL A 179 -1.71 -14.75 -7.23
N ILE A 180 -3.01 -14.83 -7.54
CA ILE A 180 -3.98 -15.65 -6.79
C ILE A 180 -3.58 -17.11 -6.80
N ALA A 181 -3.25 -17.67 -7.97
CA ALA A 181 -2.91 -19.08 -8.11
C ALA A 181 -1.66 -19.45 -7.30
N GLU A 182 -0.65 -18.59 -7.29
CA GLU A 182 0.56 -18.80 -6.50
C GLU A 182 0.28 -18.71 -5.00
N THR A 183 -0.45 -17.67 -4.57
CA THR A 183 -0.87 -17.53 -3.17
C THR A 183 -1.64 -18.76 -2.70
N ASP A 184 -2.62 -19.21 -3.47
CA ASP A 184 -3.44 -20.38 -3.15
C ASP A 184 -2.62 -21.69 -3.14
N ARG A 185 -1.66 -21.82 -4.04
CA ARG A 185 -0.74 -22.96 -4.09
C ARG A 185 0.08 -23.04 -2.81
N VAL A 186 0.68 -21.93 -2.39
CA VAL A 186 1.49 -21.86 -1.16
C VAL A 186 0.63 -22.11 0.07
N VAL A 187 -0.51 -21.44 0.19
CA VAL A 187 -1.46 -21.59 1.30
C VAL A 187 -1.91 -23.03 1.44
N THR A 188 -2.26 -23.70 0.31
CA THR A 188 -2.63 -25.11 0.30
C THR A 188 -1.47 -26.03 0.70
N ALA A 189 -0.30 -25.82 0.10
CA ALA A 189 0.87 -26.68 0.35
C ALA A 189 1.36 -26.61 1.82
N ARG A 190 1.11 -25.48 2.48
CA ARG A 190 1.47 -25.24 3.88
C ARG A 190 0.34 -25.53 4.87
N GLY A 191 -0.86 -25.88 4.38
CA GLY A 191 -2.04 -26.10 5.23
C GLY A 191 -2.46 -24.83 6.01
N LEU A 192 -2.29 -23.64 5.42
CA LEU A 192 -2.59 -22.38 6.05
C LEU A 192 -4.09 -22.06 5.93
N PRO A 193 -4.69 -21.31 6.91
CA PRO A 193 -6.11 -20.96 6.89
C PRO A 193 -6.47 -19.99 5.75
N ARG A 194 -7.75 -19.98 5.38
CA ARG A 194 -8.36 -19.00 4.46
C ARG A 194 -9.53 -18.34 5.18
N ASP A 195 -9.23 -17.40 6.05
CA ASP A 195 -10.21 -16.71 6.88
C ASP A 195 -9.77 -15.27 7.15
N LEU A 196 -10.63 -14.48 7.78
CA LEU A 196 -10.36 -13.10 8.15
C LEU A 196 -9.36 -12.92 9.32
N GLY A 197 -8.67 -13.96 9.72
CA GLY A 197 -7.55 -13.91 10.66
C GLY A 197 -6.18 -13.92 9.97
N HIS A 198 -6.11 -14.06 8.64
CA HIS A 198 -4.85 -14.27 7.92
C HIS A 198 -4.74 -13.41 6.67
N ILE A 199 -3.60 -12.76 6.49
CA ILE A 199 -3.20 -12.03 5.27
C ILE A 199 -1.93 -12.69 4.71
N TYR A 200 -1.91 -12.93 3.41
CA TYR A 200 -0.78 -13.47 2.66
C TYR A 200 -0.17 -12.37 1.80
N VAL A 201 1.03 -11.93 2.12
CA VAL A 201 1.71 -10.84 1.42
C VAL A 201 2.70 -11.48 0.43
N LEU A 202 2.36 -11.47 -0.85
CA LEU A 202 3.16 -12.07 -1.92
C LEU A 202 4.13 -11.04 -2.50
N PHE A 203 5.41 -11.20 -2.22
CA PHE A 203 6.49 -10.38 -2.76
C PHE A 203 7.00 -10.98 -4.07
N LEU A 204 6.94 -10.19 -5.14
CA LEU A 204 7.44 -10.57 -6.44
C LEU A 204 8.93 -10.24 -6.58
N PRO A 205 9.69 -11.04 -7.32
CA PRO A 205 11.11 -10.78 -7.52
C PRO A 205 11.33 -9.63 -8.51
N LYS A 206 12.54 -9.05 -8.48
CA LYS A 206 12.98 -8.07 -9.46
C LYS A 206 12.88 -8.63 -10.89
N HIS A 207 12.64 -7.80 -11.86
CA HIS A 207 12.45 -8.07 -13.28
C HIS A 207 11.13 -8.74 -13.66
N VAL A 208 10.19 -8.88 -12.74
CA VAL A 208 8.84 -9.39 -13.01
C VAL A 208 7.86 -8.22 -13.04
N GLU A 209 7.28 -7.96 -14.21
CA GLU A 209 6.15 -7.05 -14.35
C GLU A 209 4.89 -7.70 -13.79
N SER A 210 4.03 -6.91 -13.17
CA SER A 210 2.73 -7.36 -12.68
C SER A 210 1.62 -6.56 -13.36
N CYS A 211 0.57 -7.25 -13.83
CA CYS A 211 -0.60 -6.65 -14.48
C CYS A 211 -1.89 -7.17 -13.86
N PHE A 212 -3.00 -6.41 -13.95
CA PHE A 212 -4.29 -6.87 -13.43
C PHE A 212 -4.90 -7.99 -14.27
N PHE A 213 -4.70 -7.96 -15.59
CA PHE A 213 -5.37 -8.91 -16.49
C PHE A 213 -4.36 -9.64 -17.38
N ALA A 214 -4.71 -10.87 -17.75
CA ALA A 214 -4.00 -11.63 -18.77
C ALA A 214 -4.06 -10.94 -20.14
N GLY A 215 -3.07 -11.17 -20.99
CA GLY A 215 -2.99 -10.66 -22.36
C GLY A 215 -2.04 -9.47 -22.50
N SER A 216 -2.07 -8.82 -23.70
CA SER A 216 -1.17 -7.71 -23.98
C SER A 216 -1.53 -6.48 -23.16
N THR A 217 -0.54 -5.93 -22.62
CA THR A 217 -0.46 -4.99 -21.54
C THR A 217 -1.22 -3.68 -21.66
N VAL A 218 -1.61 -3.12 -22.75
CA VAL A 218 -1.85 -1.68 -22.68
C VAL A 218 -3.00 -1.15 -23.51
N SER A 219 -3.33 -1.75 -24.60
CA SER A 219 -4.33 -1.17 -25.51
C SER A 219 -5.79 -1.41 -25.10
N GLY A 220 -6.03 -2.14 -24.02
CA GLY A 220 -7.36 -2.56 -23.58
C GLY A 220 -7.75 -2.17 -22.15
N GLY A 221 -7.04 -1.23 -21.52
CA GLY A 221 -7.33 -0.85 -20.12
C GLY A 221 -6.72 -1.80 -19.10
N ASN A 222 -5.70 -2.56 -19.46
CA ASN A 222 -4.92 -3.33 -18.51
C ASN A 222 -4.02 -2.40 -17.69
N PHE A 223 -4.02 -2.58 -16.37
CA PHE A 223 -3.15 -1.85 -15.46
C PHE A 223 -1.97 -2.74 -15.10
N CYS A 224 -0.77 -2.23 -15.30
CA CYS A 224 0.49 -2.88 -14.95
C CYS A 224 1.32 -1.98 -14.05
N THR A 225 2.36 -2.51 -13.46
CA THR A 225 3.32 -1.73 -12.66
C THR A 225 3.92 -0.59 -13.47
N ILE A 226 4.12 -0.77 -14.78
CA ILE A 226 4.43 0.33 -15.72
C ILE A 226 3.63 0.16 -17.02
N ASN A 227 3.10 1.28 -17.53
CA ASN A 227 2.41 1.35 -18.80
C ASN A 227 3.29 2.04 -19.84
N HIS A 228 4.17 1.31 -20.53
CA HIS A 228 4.97 1.76 -21.67
C HIS A 228 5.75 3.07 -21.40
N HIS A 229 6.36 3.23 -20.26
CA HIS A 229 7.07 4.46 -19.84
C HIS A 229 6.22 5.74 -19.89
N LYS A 230 4.90 5.63 -20.01
CA LYS A 230 4.00 6.79 -20.06
C LYS A 230 3.31 7.04 -18.72
N SER A 231 3.00 5.98 -18.03
CA SER A 231 2.40 6.02 -16.70
C SER A 231 2.78 4.76 -15.96
N ALA A 232 3.15 4.88 -14.70
CA ALA A 232 3.09 3.75 -13.81
C ALA A 232 1.65 3.61 -13.34
N ALA A 233 1.13 2.38 -13.19
CA ALA A 233 -0.21 2.17 -12.69
C ALA A 233 -0.18 2.00 -11.18
N TYR A 234 0.60 1.06 -10.66
CA TYR A 234 0.60 0.75 -9.24
C TYR A 234 1.94 0.21 -8.71
N CYS A 235 2.10 0.34 -7.42
CA CYS A 235 3.22 -0.21 -6.64
C CYS A 235 2.81 -1.48 -5.89
N ALA A 236 1.57 -1.55 -5.43
CA ALA A 236 0.98 -2.65 -4.70
C ALA A 236 -0.53 -2.61 -4.81
N TYR A 237 -1.20 -3.67 -4.38
CA TYR A 237 -2.64 -3.74 -4.16
C TYR A 237 -2.99 -4.95 -3.28
N HIS A 238 -4.17 -4.93 -2.67
CA HIS A 238 -4.72 -6.10 -1.99
C HIS A 238 -6.04 -6.56 -2.58
N SER A 239 -6.46 -7.77 -2.22
CA SER A 239 -7.77 -8.32 -2.56
C SER A 239 -8.08 -9.57 -1.75
N GLN A 240 -9.26 -10.13 -1.97
CA GLN A 240 -9.64 -11.46 -1.52
C GLN A 240 -9.77 -12.41 -2.72
N ALA A 241 -9.01 -13.50 -2.68
CA ALA A 241 -9.11 -14.55 -3.68
C ALA A 241 -10.49 -15.26 -3.62
N PRO A 242 -10.96 -15.87 -4.72
CA PRO A 242 -12.18 -16.69 -4.72
C PRO A 242 -12.15 -17.83 -3.69
N SER A 243 -10.97 -18.25 -3.26
CA SER A 243 -10.72 -19.21 -2.17
C SER A 243 -10.94 -18.65 -0.77
N SER A 244 -11.27 -17.37 -0.65
CA SER A 244 -11.38 -16.57 0.58
C SER A 244 -10.03 -16.24 1.26
N ALA A 245 -8.90 -16.51 0.62
CA ALA A 245 -7.62 -16.01 1.11
C ALA A 245 -7.51 -14.50 0.87
N VAL A 246 -7.26 -13.72 1.92
CA VAL A 246 -6.91 -12.30 1.79
C VAL A 246 -5.44 -12.21 1.43
N TYR A 247 -5.12 -11.48 0.37
CA TYR A 247 -3.75 -11.36 -0.13
C TYR A 247 -3.40 -9.92 -0.47
N ALA A 248 -2.11 -9.61 -0.42
CA ALA A 248 -1.52 -8.41 -0.99
C ALA A 248 -0.47 -8.81 -2.03
N ASN A 249 -0.51 -8.16 -3.19
CA ASN A 249 0.49 -8.30 -4.25
C ASN A 249 1.51 -7.18 -4.13
N MET A 250 2.78 -7.54 -3.95
CA MET A 250 3.91 -6.65 -3.76
C MET A 250 4.90 -6.80 -4.92
N PRO A 251 4.70 -6.10 -6.05
CA PRO A 251 5.69 -6.05 -7.12
C PRO A 251 7.01 -5.48 -6.61
N PHE A 252 8.15 -5.95 -7.15
CA PHE A 252 9.45 -5.43 -6.74
C PHE A 252 9.51 -3.90 -6.94
N PRO A 253 9.95 -3.11 -5.95
CA PRO A 253 9.71 -1.68 -5.89
C PRO A 253 10.47 -0.91 -6.97
N ILE A 254 9.82 0.13 -7.49
CA ILE A 254 10.37 1.05 -8.49
C ILE A 254 10.69 2.38 -7.80
N TYR A 255 11.93 2.83 -7.93
CA TYR A 255 12.38 4.13 -7.46
C TYR A 255 13.50 4.66 -8.34
N GLN A 256 13.68 5.99 -8.42
CA GLN A 256 14.68 6.65 -9.26
C GLN A 256 14.68 6.11 -10.70
N SER A 257 13.52 5.74 -11.20
CA SER A 257 13.39 5.07 -12.49
C SER A 257 13.69 6.05 -13.63
N ASN A 258 14.35 5.56 -14.68
CA ASN A 258 14.53 6.32 -15.91
C ASN A 258 13.21 6.58 -16.66
N ALA A 259 12.15 5.88 -16.30
CA ALA A 259 10.79 6.12 -16.78
C ALA A 259 10.11 7.31 -16.07
N GLY A 260 10.70 7.83 -14.99
CA GLY A 260 10.20 9.01 -14.28
C GLY A 260 9.09 8.73 -13.29
N PHE A 261 9.04 7.51 -12.73
CA PHE A 261 8.07 7.10 -11.71
C PHE A 261 8.76 6.50 -10.51
N THR A 262 8.09 6.58 -9.36
CA THR A 262 8.56 6.03 -8.10
C THR A 262 7.43 5.47 -7.26
N CYS A 263 7.76 4.43 -6.51
CA CYS A 263 6.97 3.85 -5.42
C CYS A 263 7.55 4.16 -4.04
N SER A 264 8.50 5.10 -3.98
CA SER A 264 9.34 5.33 -2.82
C SER A 264 9.24 6.74 -2.26
N SER A 265 10.00 6.94 -1.21
CA SER A 265 10.15 8.22 -0.51
C SER A 265 10.69 9.36 -1.38
N ASP A 266 11.34 9.07 -2.53
CA ASP A 266 11.74 10.11 -3.48
C ASP A 266 10.56 10.79 -4.20
N ALA A 267 9.33 10.33 -3.97
CA ALA A 267 8.12 11.12 -4.22
C ALA A 267 8.15 12.47 -3.48
N ARG A 268 8.71 12.50 -2.28
CA ARG A 268 8.76 13.66 -1.39
C ARG A 268 10.16 14.14 -1.03
N PHE A 269 11.14 13.26 -1.02
CA PHE A 269 12.52 13.58 -0.66
C PHE A 269 13.39 13.73 -1.91
N PRO A 270 14.51 14.50 -1.82
CA PRO A 270 15.44 14.63 -2.93
C PRO A 270 16.07 13.32 -3.39
N THR A 271 16.14 12.34 -2.49
CA THR A 271 16.65 10.98 -2.75
C THR A 271 15.83 9.97 -1.97
N VAL A 272 15.86 8.71 -2.41
CA VAL A 272 15.32 7.58 -1.64
C VAL A 272 15.93 7.57 -0.25
N GLN A 273 15.12 7.39 0.78
CA GLN A 273 15.58 7.29 2.16
C GLN A 273 15.78 5.82 2.52
N THR A 274 16.93 5.51 3.07
CA THR A 274 17.34 4.13 3.35
C THR A 274 17.77 3.96 4.83
N PRO A 275 16.82 4.05 5.78
CA PRO A 275 17.14 3.93 7.20
C PRO A 275 17.75 2.58 7.58
N ASN A 276 17.52 1.52 6.80
CA ASN A 276 18.09 0.19 7.01
C ASN A 276 19.24 -0.15 6.03
N GLY A 277 19.57 0.77 5.12
CA GLY A 277 20.71 0.66 4.20
C GLY A 277 20.46 -0.21 2.97
N ASP A 278 19.23 -0.60 2.67
CA ASP A 278 18.83 -1.34 1.47
C ASP A 278 17.65 -0.61 0.82
N ALA A 279 17.89 0.05 -0.33
CA ALA A 279 16.90 0.89 -0.97
C ALA A 279 15.69 0.10 -1.47
N ASP A 280 15.87 -1.14 -1.88
CA ASP A 280 14.78 -1.99 -2.34
C ASP A 280 13.84 -2.34 -1.16
N ALA A 281 14.41 -2.82 -0.05
CA ALA A 281 13.64 -3.18 1.13
C ALA A 281 13.01 -1.96 1.83
N ASP A 282 13.77 -0.86 1.98
CA ASP A 282 13.28 0.36 2.61
C ASP A 282 12.15 1.01 1.81
N THR A 283 12.18 0.88 0.47
CA THR A 283 11.06 1.29 -0.39
C THR A 283 9.84 0.39 -0.19
N GLU A 284 10.03 -0.92 -0.11
CA GLU A 284 8.95 -1.90 -0.02
C GLU A 284 8.17 -1.85 1.31
N VAL A 285 8.81 -1.40 2.39
CA VAL A 285 8.18 -1.35 3.72
C VAL A 285 6.93 -0.47 3.73
N SER A 286 6.94 0.67 3.04
CA SER A 286 5.79 1.59 3.03
C SER A 286 4.57 1.02 2.30
N PRO A 287 4.66 0.53 1.04
CA PRO A 287 3.57 -0.18 0.40
C PRO A 287 3.10 -1.42 1.19
N THR A 288 4.03 -2.16 1.80
CA THR A 288 3.67 -3.31 2.66
C THR A 288 2.81 -2.89 3.85
N SER A 289 3.13 -1.75 4.49
CA SER A 289 2.32 -1.18 5.58
C SER A 289 0.92 -0.83 5.09
N HIS A 290 0.85 -0.09 4.01
CA HIS A 290 -0.37 0.37 3.35
C HIS A 290 -1.33 -0.81 3.08
N GLU A 291 -0.88 -1.80 2.32
CA GLU A 291 -1.72 -2.93 1.91
C GLU A 291 -2.22 -3.78 3.09
N ILE A 292 -1.41 -3.92 4.14
CA ILE A 292 -1.84 -4.65 5.34
C ILE A 292 -2.91 -3.86 6.09
N MET A 293 -2.75 -2.54 6.20
CA MET A 293 -3.71 -1.69 6.89
C MET A 293 -5.06 -1.69 6.18
N GLU A 294 -5.05 -1.57 4.85
CA GLU A 294 -6.26 -1.59 4.03
C GLU A 294 -6.93 -2.96 4.01
N ALA A 295 -6.18 -4.04 3.82
CA ALA A 295 -6.72 -5.39 3.91
C ALA A 295 -7.38 -5.69 5.28
N ILE A 296 -6.94 -5.04 6.36
CA ILE A 296 -7.58 -5.17 7.67
C ILE A 296 -8.92 -4.42 7.72
N THR A 297 -9.01 -3.25 7.11
CA THR A 297 -10.20 -2.38 7.12
C THR A 297 -11.14 -2.62 5.94
N ASP A 298 -10.68 -3.35 4.92
CA ASP A 298 -11.44 -3.73 3.72
C ASP A 298 -10.97 -5.08 3.15
N PRO A 299 -11.17 -6.19 3.87
CA PRO A 299 -10.73 -7.51 3.40
C PRO A 299 -11.52 -8.06 2.22
N ASP A 300 -12.74 -7.58 2.02
CA ASP A 300 -13.60 -7.83 0.87
C ASP A 300 -13.92 -6.48 0.24
N ILE A 301 -13.20 -6.12 -0.80
CA ILE A 301 -13.23 -4.81 -1.44
C ILE A 301 -14.60 -4.33 -1.95
N ALA A 302 -15.61 -5.18 -1.91
CA ALA A 302 -17.00 -4.79 -2.18
C ALA A 302 -17.68 -4.16 -0.96
N THR A 303 -17.06 -4.23 0.20
CA THR A 303 -17.54 -3.75 1.50
C THR A 303 -16.42 -2.97 2.21
N GLY A 304 -16.46 -2.76 3.52
CA GLY A 304 -15.33 -2.17 4.24
C GLY A 304 -15.35 -0.64 4.31
N TRP A 305 -14.18 -0.03 4.44
CA TRP A 305 -14.01 1.41 4.67
C TRP A 305 -13.31 2.10 3.51
N PHE A 306 -14.04 2.90 2.75
CA PHE A 306 -13.51 3.74 1.69
C PHE A 306 -14.32 5.02 1.52
N ASP A 307 -13.74 6.03 0.87
CA ASP A 307 -14.37 7.30 0.57
C ASP A 307 -15.31 7.22 -0.66
N SER A 308 -15.89 8.34 -1.05
CA SER A 308 -16.77 8.43 -2.22
C SER A 308 -16.07 8.19 -3.56
N SER A 309 -14.75 8.23 -3.60
CA SER A 309 -13.91 7.98 -4.77
C SER A 309 -13.31 6.56 -4.78
N GLY A 310 -13.50 5.81 -3.69
CA GLY A 310 -12.97 4.47 -3.51
C GLY A 310 -11.59 4.44 -2.85
N PHE A 311 -11.08 5.56 -2.32
CA PHE A 311 -9.83 5.60 -1.54
C PHE A 311 -10.03 4.96 -0.17
N GLU A 312 -9.07 4.16 0.24
CA GLU A 312 -9.03 3.49 1.54
C GLU A 312 -8.14 4.26 2.54
N ASN A 313 -7.87 3.70 3.70
CA ASN A 313 -7.15 4.44 4.74
C ASN A 313 -5.69 4.70 4.41
N GLY A 314 -5.02 3.82 3.69
CA GLY A 314 -3.67 4.05 3.18
C GLY A 314 -3.65 5.00 2.00
N ASP A 315 -4.60 4.86 1.06
CA ASP A 315 -4.76 5.72 -0.12
C ASP A 315 -4.91 7.19 0.25
N GLU A 316 -5.73 7.50 1.26
CA GLU A 316 -5.95 8.86 1.75
C GLU A 316 -4.65 9.54 2.23
N CYS A 317 -3.65 8.74 2.61
CA CYS A 317 -2.38 9.21 3.12
C CYS A 317 -1.18 8.77 2.26
N ALA A 318 -1.41 8.41 1.00
CA ALA A 318 -0.37 7.94 0.11
C ALA A 318 0.78 8.96 0.01
N TYR A 319 2.00 8.51 0.30
CA TYR A 319 3.22 9.32 0.36
C TYR A 319 3.19 10.49 1.36
N VAL A 320 2.26 10.52 2.31
CA VAL A 320 2.31 11.43 3.47
C VAL A 320 3.20 10.80 4.53
N PHE A 321 4.41 11.32 4.71
CA PHE A 321 5.39 10.78 5.67
C PHE A 321 5.46 11.60 6.97
N GLY A 322 4.72 12.69 7.06
CA GLY A 322 4.72 13.58 8.23
C GLY A 322 6.11 14.06 8.64
N GLN A 323 6.32 14.18 9.94
CA GLN A 323 7.60 14.59 10.49
C GLN A 323 8.59 13.42 10.54
N THR A 324 9.77 13.62 10.01
CA THR A 324 10.83 12.61 9.96
C THR A 324 12.00 12.96 10.88
N GLN A 325 12.72 11.95 11.31
CA GLN A 325 13.96 11.99 12.06
C GLN A 325 15.08 11.32 11.24
N GLY A 326 16.30 11.35 11.75
CA GLY A 326 17.45 10.71 11.11
C GLY A 326 18.27 11.66 10.24
N ALA A 327 19.32 11.12 9.62
CA ALA A 327 20.20 11.85 8.73
C ALA A 327 19.63 11.92 7.30
N THR A 328 20.10 12.87 6.50
CA THR A 328 19.79 12.93 5.06
C THR A 328 20.14 11.60 4.39
N GLY A 329 19.18 11.04 3.64
CA GLY A 329 19.32 9.74 2.99
C GLY A 329 18.98 8.53 3.89
N ALA A 330 18.72 8.76 5.19
CA ALA A 330 18.33 7.74 6.15
C ALA A 330 17.21 8.24 7.08
N ALA A 331 16.29 9.04 6.53
CA ALA A 331 15.14 9.53 7.29
C ALA A 331 14.18 8.40 7.62
N TYR A 332 13.55 8.50 8.80
CA TYR A 332 12.49 7.60 9.27
C TYR A 332 11.45 8.40 10.05
N ASN A 333 10.22 7.89 10.11
CA ASN A 333 9.14 8.45 10.93
C ASN A 333 8.56 7.43 11.92
N GLN A 334 8.91 6.16 11.79
CA GLN A 334 8.44 5.09 12.66
C GLN A 334 9.61 4.46 13.42
N VAL A 335 9.45 4.33 14.75
CA VAL A 335 10.35 3.53 15.59
C VAL A 335 9.54 2.33 16.10
N ILE A 336 9.71 1.19 15.45
CA ILE A 336 8.90 0.00 15.68
C ILE A 336 9.78 -1.06 16.32
N SER A 337 9.52 -1.37 17.58
CA SER A 337 10.30 -2.34 18.37
C SER A 337 11.83 -2.10 18.33
N GLY A 338 12.23 -0.83 18.22
CA GLY A 338 13.62 -0.38 18.11
C GLY A 338 14.20 -0.34 16.70
N GLY A 339 13.49 -0.83 15.68
CA GLY A 339 13.84 -0.62 14.26
C GLY A 339 13.36 0.74 13.75
N HIS A 340 14.08 1.32 12.80
CA HIS A 340 13.75 2.58 12.16
C HIS A 340 13.16 2.33 10.79
N TYR A 341 11.97 2.86 10.51
CA TYR A 341 11.29 2.67 9.23
C TYR A 341 10.69 3.98 8.73
N LEU A 342 10.60 4.11 7.42
CA LEU A 342 9.90 5.21 6.79
C LEU A 342 8.68 4.64 6.07
N THR A 343 7.50 4.85 6.67
CA THR A 343 6.22 4.49 6.09
C THR A 343 5.38 5.73 5.89
N GLN A 344 4.46 5.71 4.94
CA GLN A 344 3.40 6.71 4.95
C GLN A 344 2.62 6.68 6.27
N GLU A 345 1.93 7.77 6.58
CA GLU A 345 0.93 7.85 7.64
C GLU A 345 -0.35 7.13 7.22
N GLU A 346 -1.26 6.92 8.19
CA GLU A 346 -2.53 6.25 7.93
C GLU A 346 -3.70 7.13 8.37
N PHE A 347 -4.80 7.02 7.65
CA PHE A 347 -5.94 7.90 7.83
C PHE A 347 -6.75 7.55 9.09
N SER A 348 -7.20 8.59 9.78
CA SER A 348 -8.12 8.52 10.93
C SER A 348 -9.31 9.44 10.72
N ASN A 349 -10.50 8.88 10.57
CA ASN A 349 -11.73 9.64 10.53
C ASN A 349 -11.92 10.53 11.77
N ARG A 350 -11.42 10.08 12.93
CA ARG A 350 -11.53 10.84 14.19
C ARG A 350 -10.67 12.11 14.14
N ASP A 351 -9.42 11.97 13.69
CA ASP A 351 -8.52 13.12 13.55
C ASP A 351 -9.02 14.07 12.47
N PHE A 352 -9.46 13.56 11.34
CA PHE A 352 -10.03 14.37 10.27
C PHE A 352 -11.22 15.22 10.75
N ALA A 353 -12.13 14.63 11.53
CA ALA A 353 -13.26 15.36 12.10
C ALA A 353 -12.82 16.46 13.10
N ALA A 354 -11.69 16.27 13.78
CA ALA A 354 -11.18 17.22 14.76
C ALA A 354 -10.29 18.32 14.16
N THR A 355 -9.48 17.99 13.16
CA THR A 355 -8.41 18.85 12.64
C THR A 355 -8.60 19.25 11.17
N GLY A 356 -9.34 18.44 10.39
CA GLY A 356 -9.45 18.56 8.95
C GLY A 356 -8.24 17.97 8.19
N LEU A 357 -7.32 17.29 8.87
CA LEU A 357 -6.10 16.70 8.28
C LEU A 357 -6.26 15.20 8.03
N GLY A 358 -6.25 14.37 9.05
CA GLY A 358 -6.60 12.96 9.01
C GLY A 358 -5.43 11.98 8.93
N CYS A 359 -4.27 12.35 8.37
CA CYS A 359 -3.12 11.46 8.30
C CYS A 359 -2.31 11.51 9.60
N LEU A 360 -2.02 10.33 10.17
CA LEU A 360 -1.35 10.20 11.46
C LEU A 360 -0.23 9.17 11.43
N PRO A 361 0.93 9.47 12.08
CA PRO A 361 1.99 8.48 12.28
C PRO A 361 1.61 7.44 13.37
N PHE A 362 0.69 7.80 14.27
CA PHE A 362 0.11 6.94 15.31
C PHE A 362 -1.09 7.64 15.97
N GLU A 363 -1.99 6.88 16.59
CA GLU A 363 -3.17 7.37 17.29
C GLU A 363 -3.23 6.89 18.76
#